data_5451724ec5f970e08bddab27da5be237
#
_entry.id   5451724ec5f970e08bddab27da5be237
#
_cell.length_a   1.000
_cell.length_b   1.000
_cell.length_c   1.000
_cell.angle_alpha   90.00
_cell.angle_beta   90.00
_cell.angle_gamma   90.00
#
_symmetry.space_group_name_H-M   'P 1'
#
loop_
_entity.id
_entity.type
_entity.pdbx_description
1 polymer ?
#
loop_
_entity_poly.entity_id
_entity_poly.type
_entity_poly.pdbx_seq_one_letter_code
_entity_poly.pdbx_strand_id
1 'polypeptide(L)'
;MTDHLGLRPHKVVREDRADRSIVLRSGYEMSAVDRSTGIWLDRWAGRTPDAVFLAERAGDGWRTVTYAEAVERVRALAAGLLARSVDGPSLILSGNSVDHALLTLAAQYVGLVTVPVAAQYSLILAARGRLEYVRDLEKPALVYAADDEAFGPALDLFDCPKLVSRVVTGRGSALKGVSGSADVNAAHAAVGPETVAKLLLTSGSTSDPKAVVTTHGMMTTNQAQVRDGLPFVAARPPVLVDWLPWNHVFGGSHNFNLVLANGGSLYIDDGAPIPAKFGRTVENLGLVSGTISFNVPVGFAQLVAAMEKDAALRQTYFRDLDMIFYAGASLPQETLSILERMALESAGRMPLITSSWGLTETAPAALLQHIPAKGAGVVGVPMTGVTVKPVDDGTGRMDVGRSRTTSCSAVWSAILRDYWSCRARMRKKVSPMMEPYAAQHQTTYVNVW
;
A
#
# COMPACT_ATOMS: atom_id res chain seq x y z
N MET A 1 19.20 10.16 19.99
CA MET A 1 18.31 9.06 20.29
C MET A 1 17.83 8.32 19.03
N THR A 2 17.57 9.02 17.91
CA THR A 2 17.30 8.42 16.57
C THR A 2 18.44 8.63 15.59
N ASP A 3 19.64 8.97 16.07
CA ASP A 3 20.80 9.35 15.27
C ASP A 3 21.28 8.25 14.34
N HIS A 4 21.07 6.97 14.76
CA HIS A 4 21.39 5.78 13.96
C HIS A 4 20.54 5.65 12.67
N LEU A 5 19.42 6.37 12.55
CA LEU A 5 18.52 6.33 11.41
C LEU A 5 18.94 7.27 10.27
N GLY A 6 19.92 8.13 10.48
CA GLY A 6 20.41 9.09 9.48
C GLY A 6 19.34 10.05 8.97
N LEU A 7 18.38 10.43 9.83
CA LEU A 7 17.27 11.30 9.47
C LEU A 7 17.76 12.70 9.08
N ARG A 8 17.18 13.24 8.02
CA ARG A 8 17.48 14.60 7.57
C ARG A 8 16.61 15.62 8.30
N PRO A 9 17.10 16.85 8.59
CA PRO A 9 16.24 17.89 9.14
C PRO A 9 15.11 18.26 8.17
N HIS A 10 14.02 18.83 8.70
CA HIS A 10 12.99 19.39 7.82
C HIS A 10 13.56 20.56 7.02
N LYS A 11 13.34 20.55 5.70
CA LYS A 11 13.70 21.64 4.81
C LYS A 11 12.51 21.97 3.92
N VAL A 12 11.79 23.03 4.31
CA VAL A 12 10.57 23.48 3.59
C VAL A 12 10.84 24.83 2.95
N VAL A 13 10.54 24.92 1.68
CA VAL A 13 10.48 26.18 0.94
C VAL A 13 9.05 26.68 0.99
N ARG A 14 8.87 27.89 1.55
CA ARG A 14 7.61 28.61 1.60
C ARG A 14 7.60 29.73 0.57
N GLU A 15 6.49 29.82 -0.15
CA GLU A 15 6.21 30.87 -1.13
C GLU A 15 4.89 31.56 -0.73
N ASP A 16 4.96 32.83 -0.38
CA ASP A 16 3.78 33.67 -0.12
C ASP A 16 3.40 34.35 -1.45
N ARG A 17 2.17 34.11 -1.92
CA ARG A 17 1.68 34.62 -3.20
C ARG A 17 0.91 35.91 -3.05
N ALA A 18 0.76 36.66 -4.16
CA ALA A 18 0.05 37.92 -4.21
C ALA A 18 -1.45 37.80 -3.82
N ASP A 19 -2.06 36.63 -4.06
CA ASP A 19 -3.42 36.28 -3.64
C ASP A 19 -3.53 35.90 -2.15
N ARG A 20 -2.47 36.10 -1.36
CA ARG A 20 -2.31 35.71 0.04
C ARG A 20 -2.30 34.20 0.30
N SER A 21 -2.31 33.38 -0.72
CA SER A 21 -2.16 31.95 -0.53
C SER A 21 -0.69 31.60 -0.22
N ILE A 22 -0.50 30.53 0.56
CA ILE A 22 0.81 29.99 0.90
C ILE A 22 1.01 28.70 0.12
N VAL A 23 2.20 28.53 -0.45
CA VAL A 23 2.61 27.28 -1.09
C VAL A 23 3.83 26.74 -0.35
N LEU A 24 3.79 25.46 0.00
CA LEU A 24 4.85 24.76 0.68
C LEU A 24 5.38 23.63 -0.22
N ARG A 25 6.70 23.46 -0.27
CA ARG A 25 7.33 22.33 -0.96
C ARG A 25 8.59 21.88 -0.23
N SER A 26 9.01 20.65 -0.49
CA SER A 26 10.32 20.18 -0.01
C SER A 26 11.43 21.05 -0.58
N GLY A 27 12.43 21.36 0.24
CA GLY A 27 13.68 21.98 -0.20
C GLY A 27 14.75 20.97 -0.63
N TYR A 28 14.43 19.67 -0.61
CA TYR A 28 15.28 18.60 -1.12
C TYR A 28 14.84 18.20 -2.53
N GLU A 29 15.82 17.84 -3.35
CA GLU A 29 15.57 17.24 -4.65
C GLU A 29 15.12 15.78 -4.49
N MET A 30 14.27 15.33 -5.40
CA MET A 30 13.78 13.95 -5.43
C MET A 30 14.84 13.05 -6.08
N SER A 31 15.07 11.89 -5.47
CA SER A 31 15.96 10.87 -6.02
C SER A 31 15.39 10.23 -7.30
N ALA A 32 16.23 9.49 -8.03
CA ALA A 32 15.82 8.80 -9.25
C ALA A 32 14.66 7.82 -8.98
N VAL A 33 13.72 7.79 -9.92
CA VAL A 33 12.51 6.98 -9.88
C VAL A 33 12.63 5.83 -10.88
N ASP A 34 12.33 4.62 -10.43
CA ASP A 34 12.28 3.44 -11.29
C ASP A 34 11.04 3.50 -12.22
N ARG A 35 11.16 2.98 -13.44
CA ARG A 35 10.06 3.03 -14.44
C ARG A 35 8.84 2.20 -14.07
N SER A 36 9.03 1.10 -13.30
CA SER A 36 7.94 0.19 -12.91
C SER A 36 8.30 -0.62 -11.66
N THR A 37 7.30 -1.20 -11.02
CA THR A 37 7.46 -2.07 -9.84
C THR A 37 8.19 -3.38 -10.16
N GLY A 38 8.09 -3.89 -11.39
CA GLY A 38 8.79 -5.10 -11.85
C GLY A 38 10.31 -4.96 -11.79
N ILE A 39 10.84 -3.74 -11.98
CA ILE A 39 12.28 -3.46 -11.85
C ILE A 39 12.80 -3.75 -10.43
N TRP A 40 11.98 -3.54 -9.42
CA TRP A 40 12.37 -3.84 -8.04
C TRP A 40 12.53 -5.34 -7.82
N LEU A 41 11.56 -6.13 -8.32
CA LEU A 41 11.59 -7.59 -8.20
C LEU A 41 12.83 -8.17 -8.89
N ASP A 42 13.09 -7.76 -10.15
CA ASP A 42 14.27 -8.20 -10.89
C ASP A 42 15.58 -7.82 -10.20
N ARG A 43 15.64 -6.58 -9.65
CA ARG A 43 16.81 -6.08 -8.91
C ARG A 43 17.15 -6.96 -7.72
N TRP A 44 16.16 -7.29 -6.89
CA TRP A 44 16.41 -8.05 -5.66
C TRP A 44 16.60 -9.54 -5.93
N ALA A 45 15.89 -10.10 -6.91
CA ALA A 45 16.17 -11.46 -7.39
C ALA A 45 17.62 -11.62 -7.91
N GLY A 46 18.18 -10.57 -8.51
CA GLY A 46 19.59 -10.57 -8.93
C GLY A 46 20.60 -10.26 -7.83
N ARG A 47 20.24 -9.47 -6.81
CA ARG A 47 21.17 -9.04 -5.74
C ARG A 47 21.16 -9.94 -4.52
N THR A 48 19.97 -10.37 -4.09
CA THR A 48 19.74 -11.15 -2.87
C THR A 48 18.73 -12.27 -3.15
N PRO A 49 19.03 -13.21 -4.08
CA PRO A 49 18.10 -14.22 -4.55
C PRO A 49 17.50 -15.07 -3.42
N ASP A 50 18.30 -15.41 -2.42
CA ASP A 50 17.93 -16.30 -1.32
C ASP A 50 17.26 -15.56 -0.14
N ALA A 51 17.18 -14.21 -0.19
CA ALA A 51 16.49 -13.46 0.84
C ALA A 51 14.98 -13.71 0.78
N VAL A 52 14.36 -13.86 1.95
CA VAL A 52 12.90 -13.99 2.07
C VAL A 52 12.23 -12.70 1.60
N PHE A 53 11.37 -12.80 0.61
CA PHE A 53 10.50 -11.70 0.18
C PHE A 53 9.13 -11.76 0.86
N LEU A 54 8.46 -12.90 0.78
CA LEU A 54 7.12 -13.10 1.34
C LEU A 54 7.12 -14.28 2.31
N ALA A 55 6.34 -14.17 3.35
CA ALA A 55 6.04 -15.28 4.25
C ALA A 55 4.56 -15.26 4.62
N GLU A 56 3.92 -16.42 4.70
CA GLU A 56 2.58 -16.59 5.24
C GLU A 56 2.53 -17.75 6.23
N ARG A 57 1.55 -17.73 7.12
CA ARG A 57 1.43 -18.77 8.16
C ARG A 57 1.17 -20.14 7.55
N ALA A 58 1.91 -21.14 8.07
CA ALA A 58 1.75 -22.55 7.77
C ALA A 58 1.90 -23.37 9.07
N GLY A 59 0.77 -23.77 9.65
CA GLY A 59 0.77 -24.37 10.99
C GLY A 59 1.34 -23.41 12.04
N ASP A 60 2.31 -23.87 12.81
CA ASP A 60 2.97 -23.09 13.87
C ASP A 60 4.15 -22.22 13.34
N GLY A 61 4.49 -22.34 12.07
CA GLY A 61 5.60 -21.62 11.44
C GLY A 61 5.20 -20.76 10.27
N TRP A 62 6.19 -20.46 9.43
CA TRP A 62 6.05 -19.65 8.23
C TRP A 62 6.43 -20.43 6.98
N ARG A 63 5.60 -20.39 5.95
CA ARG A 63 5.97 -20.74 4.58
C ARG A 63 6.55 -19.51 3.93
N THR A 64 7.80 -19.58 3.53
CA THR A 64 8.53 -18.46 2.93
C THR A 64 8.63 -18.63 1.42
N VAL A 65 8.81 -17.50 0.73
CA VAL A 65 9.12 -17.39 -0.69
C VAL A 65 10.27 -16.40 -0.82
N THR A 66 11.37 -16.84 -1.41
CA THR A 66 12.55 -16.01 -1.66
C THR A 66 12.33 -15.10 -2.88
N TYR A 67 13.23 -14.12 -3.10
CA TYR A 67 13.17 -13.27 -4.29
C TYR A 67 13.39 -14.07 -5.59
N ALA A 68 14.25 -15.07 -5.58
CA ALA A 68 14.46 -15.96 -6.73
C ALA A 68 13.19 -16.75 -7.07
N GLU A 69 12.57 -17.39 -6.08
CA GLU A 69 11.32 -18.12 -6.26
C GLU A 69 10.17 -17.19 -6.70
N ALA A 70 10.14 -15.96 -6.15
CA ALA A 70 9.10 -14.98 -6.50
C ALA A 70 9.21 -14.55 -7.96
N VAL A 71 10.41 -14.20 -8.45
CA VAL A 71 10.58 -13.78 -9.86
C VAL A 71 10.28 -14.91 -10.83
N GLU A 72 10.69 -16.14 -10.51
CA GLU A 72 10.37 -17.33 -11.33
C GLU A 72 8.86 -17.52 -11.45
N ARG A 73 8.15 -17.55 -10.32
CA ARG A 73 6.68 -17.71 -10.28
C ARG A 73 5.95 -16.56 -10.97
N VAL A 74 6.37 -15.31 -10.73
CA VAL A 74 5.81 -14.12 -11.35
C VAL A 74 5.93 -14.20 -12.86
N ARG A 75 7.09 -14.58 -13.41
CA ARG A 75 7.30 -14.70 -14.84
C ARG A 75 6.48 -15.85 -15.45
N ALA A 76 6.39 -16.98 -14.77
CA ALA A 76 5.55 -18.10 -15.21
C ALA A 76 4.05 -17.70 -15.26
N LEU A 77 3.55 -17.07 -14.20
CA LEU A 77 2.19 -16.56 -14.15
C LEU A 77 1.94 -15.48 -15.21
N ALA A 78 2.87 -14.55 -15.40
CA ALA A 78 2.79 -13.51 -16.42
C ALA A 78 2.68 -14.09 -17.84
N ALA A 79 3.52 -15.08 -18.17
CA ALA A 79 3.43 -15.81 -19.44
C ALA A 79 2.07 -16.50 -19.61
N GLY A 80 1.55 -17.09 -18.54
CA GLY A 80 0.24 -17.72 -18.53
C GLY A 80 -0.93 -16.75 -18.68
N LEU A 81 -0.84 -15.55 -18.12
CA LEU A 81 -1.84 -14.49 -18.29
C LEU A 81 -1.85 -13.96 -19.73
N LEU A 82 -0.67 -13.71 -20.31
CA LEU A 82 -0.54 -13.29 -21.71
C LEU A 82 -1.09 -14.36 -22.67
N ALA A 83 -0.77 -15.64 -22.44
CA ALA A 83 -1.26 -16.75 -23.27
C ALA A 83 -2.80 -16.90 -23.22
N ARG A 84 -3.45 -16.44 -22.17
CA ARG A 84 -4.92 -16.42 -22.03
C ARG A 84 -5.57 -15.19 -22.65
N SER A 85 -4.77 -14.29 -23.22
CA SER A 85 -5.27 -13.03 -23.80
C SER A 85 -6.17 -12.26 -22.83
N VAL A 86 -5.76 -12.16 -21.56
CA VAL A 86 -6.50 -11.37 -20.56
C VAL A 86 -6.49 -9.91 -21.01
N ASP A 87 -7.61 -9.45 -21.55
CA ASP A 87 -7.80 -8.08 -22.06
C ASP A 87 -8.82 -7.35 -21.19
N GLY A 88 -8.35 -6.88 -20.04
CA GLY A 88 -9.16 -6.17 -19.06
C GLY A 88 -8.69 -6.39 -17.62
N PRO A 89 -9.36 -5.77 -16.65
CA PRO A 89 -9.00 -5.86 -15.25
C PRO A 89 -9.11 -7.29 -14.70
N SER A 90 -8.19 -7.63 -13.81
CA SER A 90 -8.23 -8.87 -13.01
C SER A 90 -8.71 -8.55 -11.60
N LEU A 91 -9.91 -8.99 -11.21
CA LEU A 91 -10.43 -8.81 -9.86
C LEU A 91 -9.80 -9.82 -8.91
N ILE A 92 -9.37 -9.35 -7.74
CA ILE A 92 -8.84 -10.16 -6.65
C ILE A 92 -9.81 -10.08 -5.48
N LEU A 93 -10.53 -11.17 -5.21
CA LEU A 93 -11.62 -11.22 -4.24
C LEU A 93 -11.17 -11.61 -2.83
N SER A 94 -9.96 -12.14 -2.69
CA SER A 94 -9.42 -12.65 -1.42
C SER A 94 -8.55 -11.64 -0.68
N GLY A 95 -8.31 -11.92 0.61
CA GLY A 95 -7.38 -11.15 1.44
C GLY A 95 -5.90 -11.33 1.05
N ASN A 96 -5.02 -10.81 1.89
CA ASN A 96 -3.58 -10.90 1.69
C ASN A 96 -3.11 -12.36 1.70
N SER A 97 -2.28 -12.74 0.76
CA SER A 97 -1.65 -14.06 0.67
C SER A 97 -0.47 -14.02 -0.28
N VAL A 98 0.40 -15.02 -0.21
CA VAL A 98 1.50 -15.17 -1.17
C VAL A 98 0.96 -15.24 -2.60
N ASP A 99 -0.10 -16.00 -2.85
CA ASP A 99 -0.67 -16.16 -4.18
C ASP A 99 -1.32 -14.85 -4.70
N HIS A 100 -1.97 -14.07 -3.83
CA HIS A 100 -2.44 -12.73 -4.18
C HIS A 100 -1.28 -11.82 -4.61
N ALA A 101 -0.18 -11.82 -3.85
CA ALA A 101 1.02 -11.04 -4.18
C ALA A 101 1.61 -11.44 -5.53
N LEU A 102 1.82 -12.73 -5.74
CA LEU A 102 2.44 -13.25 -6.97
C LEU A 102 1.57 -12.97 -8.20
N LEU A 103 0.25 -13.12 -8.10
CA LEU A 103 -0.67 -12.79 -9.19
C LEU A 103 -0.67 -11.28 -9.48
N THR A 104 -0.71 -10.44 -8.45
CA THR A 104 -0.64 -8.98 -8.60
C THR A 104 0.65 -8.58 -9.29
N LEU A 105 1.79 -9.09 -8.83
CA LEU A 105 3.09 -8.81 -9.43
C LEU A 105 3.19 -9.33 -10.85
N ALA A 106 2.66 -10.53 -11.15
CA ALA A 106 2.66 -11.09 -12.49
C ALA A 106 1.85 -10.23 -13.48
N ALA A 107 0.67 -9.79 -13.07
CA ALA A 107 -0.15 -8.88 -13.88
C ALA A 107 0.58 -7.55 -14.12
N GLN A 108 1.08 -6.90 -13.06
CA GLN A 108 1.83 -5.65 -13.16
C GLN A 108 3.11 -5.78 -13.97
N TYR A 109 3.79 -6.92 -13.90
CA TYR A 109 5.03 -7.19 -14.62
C TYR A 109 4.87 -7.10 -16.15
N VAL A 110 3.68 -7.39 -16.65
CA VAL A 110 3.35 -7.36 -18.08
C VAL A 110 2.29 -6.31 -18.45
N GLY A 111 2.03 -5.35 -17.58
CA GLY A 111 1.15 -4.22 -17.84
C GLY A 111 -0.34 -4.51 -17.77
N LEU A 112 -0.75 -5.60 -17.11
CA LEU A 112 -2.16 -5.92 -16.85
C LEU A 112 -2.62 -5.26 -15.53
N VAL A 113 -3.89 -4.84 -15.50
CA VAL A 113 -4.49 -4.12 -14.38
C VAL A 113 -5.07 -5.09 -13.35
N THR A 114 -4.82 -4.86 -12.06
CA THR A 114 -5.44 -5.59 -10.96
C THR A 114 -6.42 -4.70 -10.17
N VAL A 115 -7.49 -5.31 -9.67
CA VAL A 115 -8.50 -4.65 -8.82
C VAL A 115 -8.66 -5.48 -7.55
N PRO A 116 -7.90 -5.20 -6.49
CA PRO A 116 -8.10 -5.88 -5.22
C PRO A 116 -9.39 -5.38 -4.55
N VAL A 117 -10.28 -6.32 -4.24
CA VAL A 117 -11.60 -6.07 -3.67
C VAL A 117 -11.61 -6.51 -2.21
N ALA A 118 -12.31 -5.76 -1.36
CA ALA A 118 -12.47 -6.16 0.04
C ALA A 118 -13.13 -7.55 0.12
N ALA A 119 -12.47 -8.52 0.77
CA ALA A 119 -12.95 -9.91 0.84
C ALA A 119 -14.36 -10.03 1.44
N GLN A 120 -14.76 -9.07 2.29
CA GLN A 120 -16.10 -8.99 2.88
C GLN A 120 -17.20 -8.85 1.81
N TYR A 121 -16.93 -8.22 0.65
CA TYR A 121 -17.90 -8.12 -0.44
C TYR A 121 -18.25 -9.49 -1.03
N SER A 122 -17.31 -10.44 -0.96
CA SER A 122 -17.49 -11.80 -1.43
C SER A 122 -18.06 -12.74 -0.35
N LEU A 123 -17.61 -12.59 0.89
CA LEU A 123 -17.90 -13.53 1.98
C LEU A 123 -19.18 -13.19 2.76
N ILE A 124 -19.61 -11.92 2.77
CA ILE A 124 -20.78 -11.47 3.52
C ILE A 124 -21.94 -11.24 2.55
N LEU A 125 -23.00 -12.00 2.69
CA LEU A 125 -24.18 -11.94 1.80
C LEU A 125 -24.76 -10.51 1.70
N ALA A 126 -24.87 -9.80 2.82
CA ALA A 126 -25.37 -8.42 2.85
C ALA A 126 -24.49 -7.40 2.11
N ALA A 127 -23.23 -7.73 1.88
CA ALA A 127 -22.29 -6.87 1.15
C ALA A 127 -22.18 -7.22 -0.35
N ARG A 128 -22.84 -8.27 -0.80
CA ARG A 128 -22.73 -8.81 -2.19
C ARG A 128 -23.13 -7.80 -3.26
N GLY A 129 -24.15 -6.98 -3.02
CA GLY A 129 -24.54 -5.92 -3.94
C GLY A 129 -23.41 -4.95 -4.32
N ARG A 130 -22.44 -4.75 -3.41
CA ARG A 130 -21.22 -3.97 -3.72
C ARG A 130 -20.29 -4.71 -4.68
N LEU A 131 -20.20 -6.04 -4.56
CA LEU A 131 -19.42 -6.85 -5.50
C LEU A 131 -20.05 -6.86 -6.89
N GLU A 132 -21.37 -6.95 -6.97
CA GLU A 132 -22.12 -6.86 -8.23
C GLU A 132 -21.91 -5.51 -8.89
N TYR A 133 -21.97 -4.41 -8.11
CA TYR A 133 -21.65 -3.08 -8.61
C TYR A 133 -20.21 -3.01 -9.15
N VAL A 134 -19.21 -3.53 -8.41
CA VAL A 134 -17.81 -3.56 -8.88
C VAL A 134 -17.66 -4.40 -10.13
N ARG A 135 -18.34 -5.56 -10.25
CA ARG A 135 -18.36 -6.38 -11.46
C ARG A 135 -18.85 -5.57 -12.67
N ASP A 136 -19.98 -4.88 -12.52
CA ASP A 136 -20.61 -4.14 -13.62
C ASP A 136 -19.80 -2.90 -14.01
N LEU A 137 -19.11 -2.31 -13.04
CA LEU A 137 -18.23 -1.17 -13.22
C LEU A 137 -16.95 -1.56 -13.96
N GLU A 138 -16.25 -2.59 -13.48
CA GLU A 138 -14.91 -2.95 -13.95
C GLU A 138 -14.93 -3.95 -15.11
N LYS A 139 -16.03 -4.70 -15.30
CA LYS A 139 -16.18 -5.74 -16.35
C LYS A 139 -14.94 -6.62 -16.47
N PRO A 140 -14.60 -7.38 -15.42
CA PRO A 140 -13.31 -8.06 -15.35
C PRO A 140 -13.15 -9.11 -16.42
N ALA A 141 -11.91 -9.23 -16.94
CA ALA A 141 -11.50 -10.29 -17.84
C ALA A 141 -11.02 -11.53 -17.10
N LEU A 142 -10.74 -11.42 -15.80
CA LEU A 142 -10.28 -12.50 -14.93
C LEU A 142 -10.72 -12.24 -13.49
N VAL A 143 -11.05 -13.30 -12.76
CA VAL A 143 -11.31 -13.23 -11.31
C VAL A 143 -10.42 -14.23 -10.58
N TYR A 144 -9.86 -13.82 -9.45
CA TYR A 144 -9.10 -14.68 -8.55
C TYR A 144 -9.68 -14.68 -7.14
N ALA A 145 -9.68 -15.86 -6.50
CA ALA A 145 -10.02 -16.05 -5.10
C ALA A 145 -9.08 -17.07 -4.41
N ALA A 146 -9.03 -17.07 -3.09
CA ALA A 146 -8.21 -18.01 -2.31
C ALA A 146 -8.67 -19.46 -2.52
N ASP A 147 -9.98 -19.70 -2.58
CA ASP A 147 -10.56 -21.02 -2.86
C ASP A 147 -11.94 -20.88 -3.51
N ASP A 148 -12.40 -21.95 -4.15
CA ASP A 148 -13.69 -21.97 -4.83
C ASP A 148 -14.84 -22.55 -3.99
N GLU A 149 -14.62 -22.81 -2.71
CA GLU A 149 -15.64 -23.22 -1.75
C GLU A 149 -16.20 -22.00 -1.02
N ALA A 150 -15.38 -21.33 -0.20
CA ALA A 150 -15.80 -20.14 0.56
C ALA A 150 -16.19 -18.97 -0.36
N PHE A 151 -15.47 -18.78 -1.48
CA PHE A 151 -15.74 -17.74 -2.47
C PHE A 151 -16.71 -18.20 -3.58
N GLY A 152 -17.18 -19.45 -3.57
CA GLY A 152 -18.02 -20.03 -4.62
C GLY A 152 -19.20 -19.15 -5.02
N PRO A 153 -20.06 -18.72 -4.07
CA PRO A 153 -21.20 -17.86 -4.38
C PRO A 153 -20.83 -16.49 -4.97
N ALA A 154 -19.62 -15.99 -4.70
CA ALA A 154 -19.12 -14.76 -5.32
C ALA A 154 -18.58 -15.04 -6.73
N LEU A 155 -17.88 -16.16 -6.92
CA LEU A 155 -17.37 -16.59 -8.23
C LEU A 155 -18.50 -16.86 -9.22
N ASP A 156 -19.65 -17.32 -8.76
CA ASP A 156 -20.83 -17.59 -9.61
C ASP A 156 -21.44 -16.30 -10.23
N LEU A 157 -21.07 -15.12 -9.74
CA LEU A 157 -21.49 -13.83 -10.32
C LEU A 157 -20.74 -13.46 -11.62
N PHE A 158 -19.68 -14.17 -11.98
CA PHE A 158 -18.81 -13.80 -13.09
C PHE A 158 -18.81 -14.87 -14.19
N ASP A 159 -18.87 -14.44 -15.43
CA ASP A 159 -18.80 -15.31 -16.61
C ASP A 159 -17.37 -15.44 -17.18
N CYS A 160 -16.41 -14.64 -16.67
CA CYS A 160 -15.01 -14.68 -17.09
C CYS A 160 -14.23 -15.85 -16.45
N PRO A 161 -13.00 -16.17 -16.94
CA PRO A 161 -12.10 -17.14 -16.34
C PRO A 161 -11.85 -16.90 -14.84
N LYS A 162 -11.81 -17.99 -14.08
CA LYS A 162 -11.66 -18.00 -12.62
C LYS A 162 -10.38 -18.74 -12.25
N LEU A 163 -9.52 -18.09 -11.47
CA LEU A 163 -8.32 -18.71 -10.89
C LEU A 163 -8.49 -18.80 -9.36
N VAL A 164 -8.03 -19.89 -8.78
CA VAL A 164 -8.07 -20.09 -7.32
C VAL A 164 -6.77 -20.71 -6.83
N SER A 165 -6.36 -20.39 -5.60
CA SER A 165 -5.22 -21.06 -4.97
C SER A 165 -5.55 -22.51 -4.65
N ARG A 166 -6.75 -22.76 -4.10
CA ARG A 166 -7.23 -24.09 -3.74
C ARG A 166 -8.52 -24.44 -4.50
N VAL A 167 -8.44 -25.46 -5.30
CA VAL A 167 -9.60 -26.03 -6.01
C VAL A 167 -10.27 -27.05 -5.09
N VAL A 168 -11.53 -26.86 -4.76
CA VAL A 168 -12.36 -27.73 -3.91
C VAL A 168 -13.59 -28.20 -4.67
N THR A 169 -14.29 -27.27 -5.31
CA THR A 169 -15.58 -27.55 -5.99
C THR A 169 -15.48 -27.57 -7.50
N GLY A 170 -14.35 -27.22 -8.07
CA GLY A 170 -14.13 -27.17 -9.51
C GLY A 170 -14.69 -25.94 -10.22
N ARG A 171 -15.07 -24.88 -9.48
CA ARG A 171 -15.52 -23.60 -10.07
C ARG A 171 -14.40 -22.77 -10.68
N GLY A 172 -13.15 -23.04 -10.31
CA GLY A 172 -11.97 -22.31 -10.80
C GLY A 172 -10.83 -23.25 -11.17
N SER A 173 -9.88 -22.74 -11.94
CA SER A 173 -8.61 -23.40 -12.25
C SER A 173 -7.54 -23.06 -11.22
N ALA A 174 -6.67 -24.03 -10.91
CA ALA A 174 -5.59 -23.82 -9.94
C ALA A 174 -4.57 -22.77 -10.45
N LEU A 175 -4.32 -21.73 -9.63
CA LEU A 175 -3.35 -20.68 -9.95
C LEU A 175 -1.94 -21.24 -10.19
N LYS A 176 -1.50 -22.23 -9.39
CA LYS A 176 -0.18 -22.87 -9.50
C LYS A 176 0.09 -23.55 -10.84
N GLY A 177 -0.96 -23.88 -11.59
CA GLY A 177 -0.88 -24.47 -12.94
C GLY A 177 -0.85 -23.44 -14.07
N VAL A 178 -0.93 -22.16 -13.74
CA VAL A 178 -0.94 -21.09 -14.75
C VAL A 178 0.49 -20.84 -15.22
N SER A 179 0.75 -21.14 -16.49
CA SER A 179 2.02 -20.87 -17.16
C SER A 179 1.77 -20.72 -18.67
N GLY A 180 2.77 -20.32 -19.42
CA GLY A 180 2.69 -20.12 -20.86
C GLY A 180 4.06 -19.90 -21.50
N SER A 181 4.08 -19.79 -22.83
CA SER A 181 5.29 -19.55 -23.64
C SER A 181 5.35 -18.13 -24.24
N ALA A 182 4.47 -17.22 -23.79
CA ALA A 182 4.47 -15.84 -24.29
C ALA A 182 5.75 -15.09 -23.90
N ASP A 183 6.15 -14.14 -24.74
CA ASP A 183 7.33 -13.31 -24.49
C ASP A 183 7.08 -12.30 -23.37
N VAL A 184 7.40 -12.70 -22.16
CA VAL A 184 7.30 -11.88 -20.95
C VAL A 184 8.30 -10.71 -21.00
N ASN A 185 9.46 -10.86 -21.63
CA ASN A 185 10.49 -9.82 -21.67
C ASN A 185 10.03 -8.63 -22.51
N ALA A 186 9.47 -8.87 -23.69
CA ALA A 186 8.92 -7.82 -24.55
C ALA A 186 7.76 -7.07 -23.84
N ALA A 187 6.83 -7.80 -23.22
CA ALA A 187 5.74 -7.20 -22.46
C ALA A 187 6.27 -6.38 -21.28
N HIS A 188 7.20 -6.93 -20.48
CA HIS A 188 7.83 -6.22 -19.37
C HIS A 188 8.56 -4.94 -19.82
N ALA A 189 9.29 -5.00 -20.94
CA ALA A 189 10.00 -3.84 -21.49
C ALA A 189 9.04 -2.71 -21.87
N ALA A 190 7.81 -3.02 -22.27
CA ALA A 190 6.78 -2.06 -22.64
C ALA A 190 6.11 -1.38 -21.43
N VAL A 191 6.22 -1.94 -20.22
CA VAL A 191 5.65 -1.34 -18.99
C VAL A 191 6.44 -0.10 -18.62
N GLY A 192 5.77 1.04 -18.51
CA GLY A 192 6.33 2.34 -18.17
C GLY A 192 5.60 3.03 -17.01
N PRO A 193 6.05 4.24 -16.63
CA PRO A 193 5.44 5.00 -15.53
C PRO A 193 3.95 5.29 -15.73
N GLU A 194 3.52 5.48 -16.99
CA GLU A 194 2.14 5.77 -17.36
C GLU A 194 1.23 4.52 -17.40
N THR A 195 1.83 3.31 -17.34
CA THR A 195 1.07 2.07 -17.37
C THR A 195 0.23 1.94 -16.09
N VAL A 196 -1.08 1.75 -16.25
CA VAL A 196 -1.98 1.50 -15.11
C VAL A 196 -1.66 0.15 -14.51
N ALA A 197 -1.39 0.12 -13.21
CA ALA A 197 -1.02 -1.09 -12.48
C ALA A 197 -2.19 -1.67 -11.70
N LYS A 198 -3.00 -0.80 -11.09
CA LYS A 198 -4.17 -1.23 -10.31
C LYS A 198 -5.24 -0.15 -10.23
N LEU A 199 -6.45 -0.59 -9.91
CA LEU A 199 -7.57 0.27 -9.52
C LEU A 199 -7.89 -0.01 -8.06
N LEU A 200 -7.87 1.03 -7.22
CA LEU A 200 -8.18 0.92 -5.80
C LEU A 200 -9.57 1.50 -5.53
N LEU A 201 -10.43 0.69 -4.91
CA LEU A 201 -11.80 1.08 -4.62
C LEU A 201 -11.84 1.89 -3.32
N THR A 202 -12.41 3.09 -3.39
CA THR A 202 -12.61 3.95 -2.23
C THR A 202 -14.10 4.12 -1.95
N SER A 203 -14.47 4.22 -0.66
CA SER A 203 -15.82 4.63 -0.27
C SER A 203 -15.97 6.12 -0.60
N GLY A 204 -16.66 6.43 -1.70
CA GLY A 204 -16.99 7.81 -2.02
C GLY A 204 -18.00 8.43 -1.03
N SER A 205 -18.24 9.72 -1.15
CA SER A 205 -19.33 10.44 -0.44
C SER A 205 -20.73 9.90 -0.82
N THR A 206 -20.83 9.06 -1.84
CA THR A 206 -21.99 8.29 -2.27
C THR A 206 -21.84 6.85 -1.80
N SER A 207 -22.95 6.08 -1.72
CA SER A 207 -22.98 4.69 -1.26
C SER A 207 -22.08 3.73 -2.07
N ASP A 208 -21.76 4.08 -3.32
CA ASP A 208 -21.09 3.19 -4.26
C ASP A 208 -19.57 3.45 -4.33
N PRO A 209 -18.75 2.38 -4.41
CA PRO A 209 -17.30 2.50 -4.51
C PRO A 209 -16.87 3.25 -5.77
N LYS A 210 -15.81 4.07 -5.65
CA LYS A 210 -15.14 4.72 -6.79
C LYS A 210 -13.78 4.07 -6.99
N ALA A 211 -13.41 3.85 -8.25
CA ALA A 211 -12.09 3.31 -8.60
C ALA A 211 -11.08 4.44 -8.80
N VAL A 212 -10.00 4.38 -8.04
CA VAL A 212 -8.85 5.28 -8.18
C VAL A 212 -7.79 4.61 -9.01
N VAL A 213 -7.44 5.22 -10.13
CA VAL A 213 -6.39 4.75 -11.04
C VAL A 213 -5.03 4.94 -10.38
N THR A 214 -4.24 3.85 -10.31
CA THR A 214 -2.88 3.87 -9.80
C THR A 214 -1.93 3.36 -10.86
N THR A 215 -0.99 4.20 -11.32
CA THR A 215 0.03 3.84 -12.31
C THR A 215 1.30 3.34 -11.63
N HIS A 216 2.18 2.70 -12.42
CA HIS A 216 3.52 2.34 -11.94
C HIS A 216 4.30 3.57 -11.47
N GLY A 217 4.28 4.67 -12.25
CA GLY A 217 4.96 5.92 -11.90
C GLY A 217 4.49 6.52 -10.58
N MET A 218 3.19 6.47 -10.27
CA MET A 218 2.66 6.91 -8.97
C MET A 218 3.27 6.11 -7.81
N MET A 219 3.33 4.79 -7.95
CA MET A 219 3.88 3.91 -6.91
C MET A 219 5.39 4.08 -6.76
N THR A 220 6.13 4.12 -7.87
CA THR A 220 7.59 4.22 -7.84
C THR A 220 8.06 5.58 -7.36
N THR A 221 7.37 6.65 -7.74
CA THR A 221 7.62 8.01 -7.23
C THR A 221 7.41 8.07 -5.72
N ASN A 222 6.30 7.51 -5.22
CA ASN A 222 6.01 7.56 -3.79
C ASN A 222 7.06 6.79 -2.97
N GLN A 223 7.57 5.66 -3.48
CA GLN A 223 8.64 4.92 -2.79
C GLN A 223 9.99 5.65 -2.86
N ALA A 224 10.30 6.37 -3.93
CA ALA A 224 11.46 7.26 -3.97
C ALA A 224 11.34 8.37 -2.92
N GLN A 225 10.17 9.00 -2.81
CA GLN A 225 9.87 10.03 -1.81
C GLN A 225 9.98 9.50 -0.37
N VAL A 226 9.48 8.29 -0.11
CA VAL A 226 9.62 7.63 1.22
C VAL A 226 11.10 7.41 1.55
N ARG A 227 11.90 6.90 0.60
CA ARG A 227 13.33 6.68 0.76
C ARG A 227 14.09 7.98 0.99
N ASP A 228 13.69 9.08 0.33
CA ASP A 228 14.30 10.40 0.55
C ASP A 228 14.06 10.93 1.96
N GLY A 229 12.87 10.71 2.52
CA GLY A 229 12.52 11.10 3.88
C GLY A 229 13.05 10.16 4.97
N LEU A 230 13.11 8.87 4.66
CA LEU A 230 13.48 7.79 5.58
C LEU A 230 14.66 6.98 5.03
N PRO A 231 15.89 7.54 5.00
CA PRO A 231 17.04 6.91 4.33
C PRO A 231 17.42 5.54 4.90
N PHE A 232 17.10 5.26 6.15
CA PHE A 232 17.39 3.98 6.79
C PHE A 232 16.65 2.80 6.13
N VAL A 233 15.50 3.02 5.47
CA VAL A 233 14.76 1.93 4.78
C VAL A 233 15.54 1.37 3.57
N ALA A 234 16.43 2.17 2.98
CA ALA A 234 17.32 1.74 1.92
C ALA A 234 18.66 1.18 2.46
N ALA A 235 19.09 1.64 3.64
CA ALA A 235 20.32 1.19 4.28
C ALA A 235 20.17 -0.21 4.94
N ARG A 236 18.99 -0.51 5.46
CA ARG A 236 18.64 -1.80 6.06
C ARG A 236 17.33 -2.28 5.45
N PRO A 237 17.32 -3.43 4.75
CA PRO A 237 16.10 -3.97 4.18
C PRO A 237 14.99 -4.12 5.24
N PRO A 238 13.78 -3.59 5.00
CA PRO A 238 12.70 -3.60 5.99
C PRO A 238 12.15 -5.02 6.21
N VAL A 239 11.87 -5.35 7.47
CA VAL A 239 11.13 -6.56 7.86
C VAL A 239 9.82 -6.14 8.47
N LEU A 240 8.72 -6.55 7.87
CA LEU A 240 7.36 -6.22 8.31
C LEU A 240 6.59 -7.48 8.70
N VAL A 241 5.87 -7.40 9.80
CA VAL A 241 4.73 -8.28 10.11
C VAL A 241 3.48 -7.42 9.97
N ASP A 242 2.71 -7.61 8.90
CA ASP A 242 1.67 -6.64 8.51
C ASP A 242 0.36 -7.31 8.10
N TRP A 243 -0.74 -6.85 8.73
CA TRP A 243 -2.11 -7.29 8.48
C TRP A 243 -2.89 -6.34 7.55
N LEU A 244 -2.37 -5.13 7.31
CA LEU A 244 -3.09 -4.09 6.58
C LEU A 244 -3.55 -4.58 5.21
N PRO A 245 -4.83 -4.43 4.87
CA PRO A 245 -5.41 -5.07 3.69
C PRO A 245 -4.88 -4.44 2.39
N TRP A 246 -4.57 -5.28 1.40
CA TRP A 246 -3.99 -4.83 0.13
C TRP A 246 -5.00 -4.24 -0.85
N ASN A 247 -6.28 -4.38 -0.58
CA ASN A 247 -7.32 -3.60 -1.27
C ASN A 247 -7.37 -2.13 -0.82
N HIS A 248 -6.60 -1.76 0.20
CA HIS A 248 -6.43 -0.39 0.65
C HIS A 248 -5.02 0.12 0.32
N VAL A 249 -4.91 1.41 -0.05
CA VAL A 249 -3.65 2.02 -0.47
C VAL A 249 -2.54 1.92 0.58
N PHE A 250 -2.88 1.93 1.87
CA PHE A 250 -1.90 1.84 2.95
C PHE A 250 -1.21 0.46 2.97
N GLY A 251 -1.94 -0.64 3.00
CA GLY A 251 -1.34 -1.99 2.92
C GLY A 251 -0.77 -2.30 1.54
N GLY A 252 -1.59 -2.14 0.49
CA GLY A 252 -1.30 -2.64 -0.85
C GLY A 252 -0.40 -1.76 -1.72
N SER A 253 -0.21 -0.47 -1.38
CA SER A 253 0.69 0.42 -2.13
C SER A 253 1.82 0.95 -1.27
N HIS A 254 1.55 1.38 -0.04
CA HIS A 254 2.60 1.90 0.83
C HIS A 254 3.48 0.76 1.37
N ASN A 255 2.91 -0.14 2.18
CA ASN A 255 3.69 -1.14 2.92
C ASN A 255 4.26 -2.22 2.00
N PHE A 256 3.44 -2.78 1.12
CA PHE A 256 3.88 -3.80 0.16
C PHE A 256 5.01 -3.29 -0.73
N ASN A 257 4.86 -2.09 -1.29
CA ASN A 257 5.89 -1.51 -2.15
C ASN A 257 7.12 -1.05 -1.37
N LEU A 258 6.99 -0.65 -0.09
CA LEU A 258 8.14 -0.35 0.76
C LEU A 258 9.07 -1.56 0.89
N VAL A 259 8.48 -2.74 1.12
CA VAL A 259 9.24 -4.00 1.19
C VAL A 259 9.88 -4.30 -0.16
N LEU A 260 9.09 -4.32 -1.22
CA LEU A 260 9.56 -4.69 -2.56
C LEU A 260 10.62 -3.70 -3.10
N ALA A 261 10.46 -2.40 -2.90
CA ALA A 261 11.40 -1.39 -3.39
C ALA A 261 12.77 -1.44 -2.69
N ASN A 262 12.81 -1.91 -1.43
CA ASN A 262 14.01 -1.88 -0.59
C ASN A 262 14.58 -3.27 -0.26
N GLY A 263 14.13 -4.35 -0.92
CA GLY A 263 14.66 -5.71 -0.75
C GLY A 263 14.33 -6.33 0.61
N GLY A 264 13.22 -5.92 1.18
CA GLY A 264 12.78 -6.35 2.50
C GLY A 264 12.01 -7.66 2.51
N SER A 265 11.48 -8.02 3.69
CA SER A 265 10.68 -9.22 3.93
C SER A 265 9.31 -8.84 4.49
N LEU A 266 8.25 -9.38 3.91
CA LEU A 266 6.88 -9.19 4.37
C LEU A 266 6.31 -10.51 4.90
N TYR A 267 6.15 -10.57 6.22
CA TYR A 267 5.42 -11.61 6.92
C TYR A 267 3.95 -11.21 6.97
N ILE A 268 3.13 -11.90 6.20
CA ILE A 268 1.70 -11.63 6.07
C ILE A 268 1.00 -12.05 7.35
N ASP A 269 0.55 -11.06 8.14
CA ASP A 269 -0.21 -11.32 9.34
C ASP A 269 -1.67 -11.61 8.97
N ASP A 270 -2.12 -12.83 9.26
CA ASP A 270 -3.50 -13.29 9.08
C ASP A 270 -4.43 -12.86 10.23
N GLY A 271 -3.88 -12.12 11.22
CA GLY A 271 -4.61 -11.44 12.28
C GLY A 271 -5.23 -10.11 11.84
N ALA A 272 -5.73 -9.35 12.80
CA ALA A 272 -6.22 -7.97 12.65
C ALA A 272 -6.55 -7.37 14.03
N PRO A 273 -6.66 -6.03 14.19
CA PRO A 273 -7.02 -5.40 15.46
C PRO A 273 -8.52 -5.46 15.76
N ILE A 274 -9.09 -6.65 15.64
CA ILE A 274 -10.46 -6.99 16.03
C ILE A 274 -10.46 -8.18 17.01
N PRO A 275 -11.39 -8.27 17.96
CA PRO A 275 -11.33 -9.24 19.05
C PRO A 275 -11.11 -10.69 18.59
N ALA A 276 -11.78 -11.11 17.50
CA ALA A 276 -11.70 -12.49 17.00
C ALA A 276 -10.35 -12.85 16.36
N LYS A 277 -9.52 -11.86 15.98
CA LYS A 277 -8.28 -12.06 15.20
C LYS A 277 -7.03 -11.51 15.85
N PHE A 278 -7.15 -10.65 16.86
CA PHE A 278 -6.00 -9.97 17.44
C PHE A 278 -5.00 -10.92 18.12
N GLY A 279 -5.49 -12.02 18.71
CA GLY A 279 -4.60 -13.06 19.27
C GLY A 279 -3.61 -13.61 18.23
N ARG A 280 -4.02 -13.74 16.98
CA ARG A 280 -3.17 -14.18 15.89
C ARG A 280 -2.07 -13.16 15.56
N THR A 281 -2.40 -11.87 15.54
CA THR A 281 -1.40 -10.80 15.41
C THR A 281 -0.36 -10.86 16.53
N VAL A 282 -0.78 -11.09 17.77
CA VAL A 282 0.13 -11.25 18.92
C VAL A 282 1.08 -12.44 18.72
N GLU A 283 0.56 -13.60 18.31
CA GLU A 283 1.39 -14.78 18.00
C GLU A 283 2.43 -14.45 16.91
N ASN A 284 1.99 -13.82 15.82
CA ASN A 284 2.85 -13.50 14.68
C ASN A 284 3.98 -12.53 15.07
N LEU A 285 3.66 -11.49 15.85
CA LEU A 285 4.65 -10.53 16.37
C LEU A 285 5.58 -11.15 17.44
N GLY A 286 5.14 -12.21 18.12
CA GLY A 286 5.99 -12.98 19.03
C GLY A 286 7.02 -13.86 18.30
N LEU A 287 6.76 -14.23 17.04
CA LEU A 287 7.65 -15.09 16.25
C LEU A 287 8.68 -14.30 15.45
N VAL A 288 8.38 -13.07 15.05
CA VAL A 288 9.22 -12.27 14.14
C VAL A 288 9.41 -10.88 14.70
N SER A 289 10.68 -10.47 14.87
CA SER A 289 11.03 -9.08 15.17
C SER A 289 11.07 -8.28 13.88
N GLY A 290 10.08 -7.39 13.71
CA GLY A 290 10.04 -6.47 12.59
C GLY A 290 10.97 -5.27 12.79
N THR A 291 11.43 -4.68 11.69
CA THR A 291 12.20 -3.42 11.74
C THR A 291 11.28 -2.21 11.68
N ILE A 292 10.11 -2.36 11.09
CA ILE A 292 9.08 -1.33 10.97
C ILE A 292 7.74 -1.93 11.35
N SER A 293 6.98 -1.22 12.15
CA SER A 293 5.62 -1.59 12.53
C SER A 293 4.62 -0.56 12.03
N PHE A 294 3.72 -1.00 11.15
CA PHE A 294 2.61 -0.20 10.64
C PHE A 294 1.31 -0.61 11.31
N ASN A 295 0.51 0.34 11.76
CA ASN A 295 -0.81 0.04 12.28
C ASN A 295 -1.71 1.28 12.28
N VAL A 296 -2.98 1.04 12.60
CA VAL A 296 -3.93 2.09 12.98
C VAL A 296 -3.89 2.29 14.50
N PRO A 297 -4.32 3.46 15.03
CA PRO A 297 -4.21 3.76 16.46
C PRO A 297 -4.85 2.72 17.39
N VAL A 298 -6.00 2.16 17.01
CA VAL A 298 -6.65 1.11 17.81
C VAL A 298 -5.82 -0.17 17.88
N GLY A 299 -5.10 -0.50 16.81
CA GLY A 299 -4.19 -1.66 16.80
C GLY A 299 -2.99 -1.46 17.72
N PHE A 300 -2.42 -0.26 17.77
CA PHE A 300 -1.35 0.06 18.73
C PHE A 300 -1.85 0.04 20.18
N ALA A 301 -3.05 0.55 20.46
CA ALA A 301 -3.62 0.48 21.81
C ALA A 301 -3.82 -0.98 22.28
N GLN A 302 -4.32 -1.87 21.41
CA GLN A 302 -4.44 -3.29 21.72
C GLN A 302 -3.07 -3.97 21.90
N LEU A 303 -2.09 -3.61 21.07
CA LEU A 303 -0.73 -4.14 21.16
C LEU A 303 -0.04 -3.72 22.46
N VAL A 304 -0.18 -2.46 22.89
CA VAL A 304 0.29 -1.98 24.20
C VAL A 304 -0.30 -2.83 25.31
N ALA A 305 -1.62 -3.04 25.33
CA ALA A 305 -2.29 -3.85 26.35
C ALA A 305 -1.85 -5.32 26.36
N ALA A 306 -1.45 -5.88 25.20
CA ALA A 306 -0.87 -7.21 25.12
C ALA A 306 0.58 -7.24 25.67
N MET A 307 1.40 -6.27 25.29
CA MET A 307 2.80 -6.17 25.74
C MET A 307 2.95 -5.84 27.22
N GLU A 308 1.96 -5.22 27.85
CA GLU A 308 1.93 -5.04 29.31
C GLU A 308 1.85 -6.37 30.07
N LYS A 309 1.19 -7.35 29.46
CA LYS A 309 0.96 -8.68 30.03
C LYS A 309 2.00 -9.72 29.64
N ASP A 310 2.71 -9.49 28.52
CA ASP A 310 3.67 -10.41 27.92
C ASP A 310 5.01 -9.71 27.67
N ALA A 311 5.95 -9.92 28.58
CA ALA A 311 7.29 -9.36 28.48
C ALA A 311 8.13 -9.96 27.34
N ALA A 312 7.87 -11.22 26.95
CA ALA A 312 8.58 -11.88 25.83
C ALA A 312 8.12 -11.28 24.50
N LEU A 313 6.82 -11.08 24.31
CA LEU A 313 6.27 -10.36 23.16
C LEU A 313 6.88 -8.96 23.07
N ARG A 314 6.88 -8.21 24.17
CA ARG A 314 7.44 -6.84 24.22
C ARG A 314 8.91 -6.83 23.83
N GLN A 315 9.71 -7.75 24.35
CA GLN A 315 11.13 -7.87 24.02
C GLN A 315 11.34 -8.18 22.53
N THR A 316 10.59 -9.15 21.98
CA THR A 316 10.65 -9.49 20.56
C THR A 316 10.24 -8.32 19.67
N TYR A 317 9.17 -7.63 20.02
CA TYR A 317 8.64 -6.52 19.23
C TYR A 317 9.62 -5.36 19.10
N PHE A 318 10.28 -4.95 20.21
CA PHE A 318 11.19 -3.80 20.20
C PHE A 318 12.64 -4.13 19.81
N ARG A 319 13.02 -5.41 19.76
CA ARG A 319 14.41 -5.83 19.55
C ARG A 319 15.08 -5.20 18.34
N ASP A 320 14.43 -5.25 17.19
CA ASP A 320 14.96 -4.79 15.90
C ASP A 320 14.27 -3.54 15.36
N LEU A 321 13.31 -2.97 16.09
CA LEU A 321 12.40 -1.95 15.65
C LEU A 321 13.10 -0.59 15.46
N ASP A 322 13.05 -0.06 14.24
CA ASP A 322 13.57 1.25 13.86
C ASP A 322 12.45 2.29 13.73
N MET A 323 11.22 1.86 13.37
CA MET A 323 10.10 2.77 13.18
C MET A 323 8.75 2.19 13.62
N ILE A 324 7.95 3.00 14.28
CA ILE A 324 6.50 2.82 14.49
C ILE A 324 5.78 3.86 13.63
N PHE A 325 4.93 3.39 12.73
CA PHE A 325 4.22 4.26 11.81
C PHE A 325 2.70 4.07 11.96
N TYR A 326 2.00 5.13 12.26
CA TYR A 326 0.54 5.12 12.38
C TYR A 326 -0.12 6.00 11.33
N ALA A 327 -1.29 5.55 10.84
CA ALA A 327 -2.11 6.32 9.92
C ALA A 327 -3.60 6.01 10.12
N GLY A 328 -4.46 6.77 9.42
CA GLY A 328 -5.92 6.63 9.48
C GLY A 328 -6.59 7.45 10.57
N ALA A 329 -5.89 7.76 11.67
CA ALA A 329 -6.32 8.67 12.74
C ALA A 329 -5.11 9.12 13.57
N SER A 330 -5.31 10.09 14.48
CA SER A 330 -4.28 10.51 15.43
C SER A 330 -4.06 9.44 16.50
N LEU A 331 -2.80 9.16 16.82
CA LEU A 331 -2.43 8.26 17.92
C LEU A 331 -2.71 8.99 19.26
N PRO A 332 -3.44 8.37 20.22
CA PRO A 332 -3.62 8.95 21.55
C PRO A 332 -2.28 9.21 22.25
N GLN A 333 -2.14 10.34 22.92
CA GLN A 333 -0.91 10.73 23.60
C GLN A 333 -0.47 9.70 24.66
N GLU A 334 -1.44 9.10 25.35
CA GLU A 334 -1.19 8.05 26.33
C GLU A 334 -0.53 6.83 25.68
N THR A 335 -1.10 6.33 24.55
CA THR A 335 -0.54 5.21 23.79
C THR A 335 0.88 5.53 23.29
N LEU A 336 1.10 6.76 22.80
CA LEU A 336 2.42 7.22 22.38
C LEU A 336 3.43 7.13 23.54
N SER A 337 3.09 7.71 24.70
CA SER A 337 3.98 7.73 25.87
C SER A 337 4.30 6.34 26.41
N ILE A 338 3.34 5.41 26.34
CA ILE A 338 3.57 4.01 26.75
C ILE A 338 4.51 3.31 25.77
N LEU A 339 4.32 3.49 24.46
CA LEU A 339 5.22 2.92 23.44
C LEU A 339 6.65 3.44 23.59
N GLU A 340 6.82 4.74 23.83
CA GLU A 340 8.14 5.36 24.08
C GLU A 340 8.83 4.76 25.31
N ARG A 341 8.11 4.63 26.41
CA ARG A 341 8.62 4.03 27.64
C ARG A 341 9.00 2.56 27.41
N MET A 342 8.12 1.76 26.81
CA MET A 342 8.39 0.35 26.54
C MET A 342 9.59 0.13 25.62
N ALA A 343 9.77 0.99 24.59
CA ALA A 343 10.92 0.93 23.72
C ALA A 343 12.23 1.14 24.46
N LEU A 344 12.30 2.16 25.32
CA LEU A 344 13.48 2.45 26.15
C LEU A 344 13.77 1.32 27.15
N GLU A 345 12.74 0.79 27.82
CA GLU A 345 12.88 -0.31 28.78
C GLU A 345 13.35 -1.61 28.11
N SER A 346 12.87 -1.90 26.90
CA SER A 346 13.12 -3.19 26.22
C SER A 346 14.39 -3.18 25.36
N ALA A 347 14.64 -2.11 24.62
CA ALA A 347 15.72 -2.04 23.63
C ALA A 347 16.78 -0.98 23.96
N GLY A 348 16.59 -0.16 24.98
CA GLY A 348 17.50 0.94 25.34
C GLY A 348 17.58 2.04 24.26
N ARG A 349 16.76 1.97 23.24
CA ARG A 349 16.72 2.91 22.10
C ARG A 349 15.31 3.27 21.73
N MET A 350 15.14 4.45 21.10
CA MET A 350 13.86 4.96 20.65
C MET A 350 13.71 4.71 19.15
N PRO A 351 12.67 4.00 18.69
CA PRO A 351 12.31 4.00 17.27
C PRO A 351 11.77 5.36 16.86
N LEU A 352 11.80 5.69 15.59
CA LEU A 352 11.06 6.83 15.05
C LEU A 352 9.55 6.54 15.15
N ILE A 353 8.82 7.25 16.02
CA ILE A 353 7.35 7.17 16.06
C ILE A 353 6.81 8.28 15.19
N THR A 354 6.10 7.92 14.11
CA THR A 354 5.77 8.86 13.05
C THR A 354 4.44 8.55 12.36
N SER A 355 4.02 9.48 11.53
CA SER A 355 2.86 9.38 10.66
C SER A 355 3.09 10.13 9.34
N SER A 356 2.17 9.92 8.41
CA SER A 356 2.08 10.70 7.17
C SER A 356 0.63 11.14 6.94
N TRP A 357 0.48 12.09 6.02
CA TRP A 357 -0.80 12.44 5.45
C TRP A 357 -0.81 12.15 3.96
N GLY A 358 -1.94 11.63 3.50
CA GLY A 358 -2.15 11.34 2.10
C GLY A 358 -3.50 10.69 1.84
N LEU A 359 -3.74 10.32 0.60
CA LEU A 359 -4.98 9.76 0.09
C LEU A 359 -4.67 8.59 -0.85
N THR A 360 -5.69 7.84 -1.26
CA THR A 360 -5.54 6.84 -2.32
C THR A 360 -5.03 7.49 -3.60
N GLU A 361 -5.55 8.67 -3.93
CA GLU A 361 -5.18 9.48 -5.09
C GLU A 361 -3.74 10.02 -5.01
N THR A 362 -3.12 10.00 -3.83
CA THR A 362 -1.75 10.48 -3.62
C THR A 362 -0.69 9.35 -3.56
N ALA A 363 -1.09 8.11 -3.71
CA ALA A 363 -0.32 6.88 -3.92
C ALA A 363 0.60 6.35 -2.78
N PRO A 364 0.38 6.51 -1.45
CA PRO A 364 -0.57 7.39 -0.79
C PRO A 364 0.02 8.66 -0.18
N ALA A 365 1.32 8.69 0.22
CA ALA A 365 1.86 9.72 1.10
C ALA A 365 2.20 11.00 0.34
N ALA A 366 1.76 12.15 0.87
CA ALA A 366 2.08 13.48 0.36
C ALA A 366 2.89 14.31 1.38
N LEU A 367 2.56 14.18 2.66
CA LEU A 367 3.31 14.76 3.77
C LEU A 367 3.89 13.64 4.62
N LEU A 368 5.08 13.83 5.16
CA LEU A 368 5.76 12.85 6.02
C LEU A 368 6.43 13.55 7.19
N GLN A 369 6.15 13.06 8.40
CA GLN A 369 6.86 13.44 9.61
C GLN A 369 8.10 12.54 9.74
N HIS A 370 9.22 12.95 9.16
CA HIS A 370 10.42 12.11 9.08
C HIS A 370 11.48 12.40 10.17
N ILE A 371 11.13 13.20 11.18
CA ILE A 371 11.91 13.41 12.39
C ILE A 371 11.01 13.25 13.62
N PRO A 372 11.58 13.00 14.83
CA PRO A 372 10.78 12.91 16.04
C PRO A 372 9.92 14.16 16.26
N ALA A 373 8.64 13.96 16.55
CA ALA A 373 7.69 15.03 16.91
C ALA A 373 7.50 15.12 18.40
N LYS A 374 7.18 16.33 18.93
CA LYS A 374 6.92 16.55 20.36
C LYS A 374 5.53 16.10 20.82
N GLY A 375 4.73 15.51 19.94
CA GLY A 375 3.37 15.06 20.26
C GLY A 375 2.68 14.44 19.06
N ALA A 376 1.52 13.83 19.31
CA ALA A 376 0.69 13.21 18.27
C ALA A 376 0.00 14.27 17.38
N GLY A 377 -0.47 13.85 16.20
CA GLY A 377 -1.23 14.69 15.28
C GLY A 377 -0.40 15.57 14.34
N VAL A 378 0.93 15.45 14.37
CA VAL A 378 1.82 16.11 13.41
C VAL A 378 1.90 15.25 12.14
N VAL A 379 1.46 15.79 11.01
CA VAL A 379 1.45 15.07 9.71
C VAL A 379 2.73 15.26 8.90
N GLY A 380 3.64 16.15 9.36
CA GLY A 380 4.94 16.38 8.74
C GLY A 380 4.98 17.46 7.69
N VAL A 381 5.95 17.34 6.79
CA VAL A 381 6.27 18.31 5.74
C VAL A 381 6.05 17.70 4.35
N PRO A 382 5.91 18.52 3.29
CA PRO A 382 5.83 18.03 1.93
C PRO A 382 6.99 17.11 1.57
N MET A 383 6.69 15.94 1.04
CA MET A 383 7.69 15.02 0.50
C MET A 383 8.38 15.62 -0.73
N THR A 384 9.52 15.07 -1.13
CA THR A 384 10.27 15.54 -2.31
C THR A 384 9.39 15.52 -3.56
N GLY A 385 9.41 16.60 -4.35
CA GLY A 385 8.56 16.75 -5.54
C GLY A 385 7.09 17.11 -5.27
N VAL A 386 6.64 17.12 -3.99
CA VAL A 386 5.27 17.49 -3.63
C VAL A 386 5.16 18.98 -3.34
N THR A 387 4.10 19.58 -3.87
CA THR A 387 3.71 20.98 -3.58
C THR A 387 2.35 20.99 -2.91
N VAL A 388 2.25 21.65 -1.78
CA VAL A 388 1.03 21.77 -0.97
C VAL A 388 0.61 23.23 -0.88
N LYS A 389 -0.67 23.47 -1.11
CA LYS A 389 -1.32 24.76 -0.86
C LYS A 389 -2.34 24.56 0.28
N PRO A 390 -2.07 25.01 1.50
CA PRO A 390 -3.08 25.07 2.55
C PRO A 390 -4.22 25.99 2.11
N VAL A 391 -5.47 25.58 2.33
CA VAL A 391 -6.66 26.36 2.04
C VAL A 391 -7.41 26.58 3.33
N ASP A 392 -7.77 27.85 3.60
CA ASP A 392 -8.63 28.20 4.72
C ASP A 392 -10.04 27.63 4.49
N ASP A 393 -10.54 26.90 5.47
CA ASP A 393 -11.90 26.33 5.45
C ASP A 393 -12.98 27.32 5.92
N GLY A 394 -12.63 28.60 6.04
CA GLY A 394 -13.52 29.66 6.54
C GLY A 394 -13.45 29.86 8.06
N THR A 395 -12.61 29.13 8.79
CA THR A 395 -12.41 29.35 10.23
C THR A 395 -11.32 30.39 10.54
N GLY A 396 -10.63 30.90 9.52
CA GLY A 396 -9.71 32.05 9.60
C GLY A 396 -8.39 31.79 10.32
N ARG A 397 -8.01 30.55 10.60
CA ARG A 397 -6.73 30.24 11.27
C ARG A 397 -5.94 29.18 10.53
N MET A 398 -4.93 29.64 9.79
CA MET A 398 -3.83 28.76 9.39
C MET A 398 -2.76 28.76 10.47
N ASP A 399 -2.66 27.68 11.24
CA ASP A 399 -1.56 27.47 12.15
C ASP A 399 -0.55 26.51 11.50
N VAL A 400 0.54 27.06 10.99
CA VAL A 400 1.67 26.33 10.35
C VAL A 400 2.51 25.62 11.44
N GLY A 401 1.89 25.00 12.38
CA GLY A 401 2.60 24.33 13.49
C GLY A 401 1.73 23.52 14.42
N ARG A 402 0.42 23.63 14.33
CA ARG A 402 -0.50 22.83 15.15
C ARG A 402 -1.68 22.35 14.31
N SER A 403 -1.80 21.05 14.13
CA SER A 403 -2.96 20.46 13.47
C SER A 403 -4.18 20.58 14.37
N ARG A 404 -4.98 21.59 14.13
CA ARG A 404 -6.43 21.45 14.31
C ARG A 404 -6.99 21.27 12.91
N THR A 405 -7.83 20.27 12.75
CA THR A 405 -8.57 19.90 11.55
C THR A 405 -8.67 21.00 10.51
N THR A 406 -7.69 21.09 9.63
CA THR A 406 -7.69 22.02 8.49
C THR A 406 -7.86 21.19 7.24
N SER A 407 -8.90 21.49 6.46
CA SER A 407 -9.04 20.95 5.11
C SER A 407 -7.85 21.42 4.28
N CYS A 408 -6.98 20.50 3.87
CA CYS A 408 -5.92 20.78 2.93
C CYS A 408 -6.36 20.29 1.55
N SER A 409 -6.56 21.20 0.60
CA SER A 409 -6.56 20.81 -0.80
C SER A 409 -5.10 20.73 -1.26
N ALA A 410 -4.56 19.53 -1.39
CA ALA A 410 -3.27 19.31 -2.02
C ALA A 410 -3.42 19.56 -3.52
N VAL A 411 -2.83 20.64 -4.03
CA VAL A 411 -2.76 20.90 -5.46
C VAL A 411 -1.47 20.29 -5.99
N TRP A 412 -1.60 19.19 -6.66
CA TRP A 412 -0.51 18.42 -7.26
C TRP A 412 -0.02 19.08 -8.55
N SER A 413 1.04 19.87 -8.49
CA SER A 413 1.50 20.56 -9.69
C SER A 413 2.51 19.78 -10.54
N ALA A 414 3.23 18.81 -9.99
CA ALA A 414 4.13 17.96 -10.77
C ALA A 414 3.45 16.66 -11.23
N ILE A 415 2.91 15.87 -10.31
CA ILE A 415 2.24 14.60 -10.64
C ILE A 415 0.95 14.84 -11.43
N LEU A 416 0.16 15.89 -11.12
CA LEU A 416 -1.04 16.21 -11.87
C LEU A 416 -0.79 16.92 -13.19
N ARG A 417 0.28 17.65 -13.39
CA ARG A 417 0.61 18.20 -14.70
C ARG A 417 0.90 17.09 -15.70
N ASP A 418 1.62 16.06 -15.27
CA ASP A 418 1.85 14.86 -16.05
C ASP A 418 0.59 13.98 -16.12
N TYR A 419 -0.18 13.86 -15.04
CA TYR A 419 -1.47 13.17 -15.01
C TYR A 419 -2.50 13.83 -15.95
N TRP A 420 -2.62 15.16 -15.98
CA TRP A 420 -3.55 15.85 -16.90
C TRP A 420 -3.05 15.83 -18.34
N SER A 421 -1.75 15.89 -18.60
CA SER A 421 -1.20 15.69 -19.93
C SER A 421 -1.33 14.23 -20.39
N CYS A 422 -1.24 13.28 -19.45
CA CYS A 422 -1.52 11.87 -19.64
C CYS A 422 -3.01 11.62 -19.93
N ARG A 423 -3.92 12.28 -19.21
CA ARG A 423 -5.38 12.21 -19.45
C ARG A 423 -5.77 12.64 -20.87
N ALA A 424 -5.12 13.65 -21.42
CA ALA A 424 -5.32 14.04 -22.81
C ALA A 424 -4.78 13.00 -23.81
N ARG A 425 -3.74 12.23 -23.44
CA ARG A 425 -3.18 11.12 -24.22
C ARG A 425 -3.90 9.79 -23.99
N MET A 426 -4.37 9.52 -22.77
CA MET A 426 -5.18 8.33 -22.45
C MET A 426 -6.54 8.33 -23.15
N ARG A 427 -7.16 9.50 -23.38
CA ARG A 427 -8.37 9.60 -24.21
C ARG A 427 -8.22 8.96 -25.61
N LYS A 428 -6.98 8.78 -26.08
CA LYS A 428 -6.71 8.12 -27.38
C LYS A 428 -6.36 6.63 -27.27
N LYS A 429 -6.09 6.10 -26.07
CA LYS A 429 -5.61 4.71 -25.87
C LYS A 429 -6.42 3.90 -24.87
N VAL A 430 -7.26 4.52 -24.06
CA VAL A 430 -8.10 3.82 -23.07
C VAL A 430 -9.43 3.48 -23.71
N SER A 431 -9.87 2.25 -23.50
CA SER A 431 -11.17 1.73 -23.92
C SER A 431 -12.29 2.76 -23.64
N PRO A 432 -13.33 2.87 -24.48
CA PRO A 432 -14.49 3.73 -24.28
C PRO A 432 -15.17 3.61 -22.91
N MET A 433 -14.92 2.52 -22.19
CA MET A 433 -15.41 2.28 -20.82
C MET A 433 -14.83 3.19 -19.73
N MET A 434 -13.72 3.89 -19.98
CA MET A 434 -13.12 4.80 -18.99
C MET A 434 -13.57 6.27 -19.14
N GLU A 435 -14.28 6.61 -20.20
CA GLU A 435 -14.79 7.98 -20.43
C GLU A 435 -15.77 8.48 -19.35
N PRO A 436 -16.68 7.66 -18.78
CA PRO A 436 -17.57 8.13 -17.72
C PRO A 436 -16.84 8.56 -16.44
N TYR A 437 -15.68 7.92 -16.12
CA TYR A 437 -14.86 8.28 -14.98
C TYR A 437 -14.17 9.63 -15.13
N ALA A 438 -13.83 9.99 -16.35
CA ALA A 438 -13.11 11.23 -16.64
C ALA A 438 -13.98 12.49 -16.51
N ALA A 439 -15.29 12.37 -16.68
CA ALA A 439 -16.21 13.51 -16.71
C ALA A 439 -16.74 13.95 -15.33
N GLN A 440 -16.70 13.08 -14.31
CA GLN A 440 -17.29 13.33 -12.98
C GLN A 440 -16.35 13.94 -11.93
N HIS A 441 -15.06 14.10 -12.20
CA HIS A 441 -14.08 14.53 -11.21
C HIS A 441 -13.57 15.96 -11.43
N GLN A 442 -14.45 16.92 -11.54
CA GLN A 442 -14.13 18.31 -11.24
C GLN A 442 -14.43 18.55 -9.75
N THR A 443 -13.37 18.80 -8.97
CA THR A 443 -13.39 19.25 -7.58
C THR A 443 -13.75 18.19 -6.54
N THR A 444 -12.74 17.53 -5.96
CA THR A 444 -12.90 16.78 -4.70
C THR A 444 -12.40 17.65 -3.56
N TYR A 445 -13.30 18.15 -2.74
CA TYR A 445 -12.99 18.68 -1.42
C TYR A 445 -12.77 17.49 -0.48
N VAL A 446 -11.64 17.45 0.19
CA VAL A 446 -11.32 16.40 1.16
C VAL A 446 -11.49 16.96 2.56
N ASN A 447 -12.55 16.53 3.23
CA ASN A 447 -12.64 16.68 4.68
C ASN A 447 -11.85 15.54 5.32
N VAL A 448 -10.83 15.89 6.08
CA VAL A 448 -10.05 14.92 6.89
C VAL A 448 -10.70 14.86 8.28
N TRP A 449 -11.18 13.68 8.62
CA TRP A 449 -11.67 13.34 9.96
C TRP A 449 -10.52 12.99 10.88
#